data_47f54a1cbf1ff26003fdea2e749df7da
#
_entry.id   47f54a1cbf1ff26003fdea2e749df7da
#
_cell.length_a   1.000
_cell.length_b   1.000
_cell.length_c   1.000
_cell.angle_alpha   90.00
_cell.angle_beta   90.00
_cell.angle_gamma   90.00
#
_symmetry.space_group_name_H-M   'P 1'
#
loop_
_entity.id
_entity.type
_entity.pdbx_description
1 polymer ?
#
loop_
_entity_poly.entity_id
_entity_poly.type
_entity_poly.pdbx_seq_one_letter_code
_entity_poly.pdbx_strand_id
1 'polypeptide(L)'
;MDKRLRNALKGLTSPDAESRRRAMEPFVRATFNIFIRHLYRYLGNEVECEDVLEDVYADIWENPDHLRDIANDAHLLRTVYLYYMRKRLREVYRRMNRNLALSQADLENLVAPEMGLHDLTEQAELKQLLHRMLGKLKARERKAIEMWMQGMSNRAIANQLKTTVGAVKMLEFRTILKLRRMMKDYSDEED
;
A
#
# COMPACT_ATOMS: atom_id res chain seq x y z
N MET A 1 -19.97 -3.11 0.38
CA MET A 1 -19.45 -4.50 0.23
C MET A 1 -20.46 -5.33 -0.54
N ASP A 2 -20.03 -5.90 -1.67
CA ASP A 2 -20.85 -6.76 -2.52
C ASP A 2 -21.29 -8.04 -1.78
N LYS A 3 -22.47 -8.58 -2.15
CA LYS A 3 -23.03 -9.81 -1.57
C LYS A 3 -22.09 -11.02 -1.73
N ARG A 4 -21.40 -11.10 -2.88
CA ARG A 4 -20.43 -12.17 -3.18
C ARG A 4 -19.25 -12.13 -2.23
N LEU A 5 -18.66 -10.96 -2.02
CA LEU A 5 -17.53 -10.77 -1.10
C LEU A 5 -17.94 -11.08 0.35
N ARG A 6 -19.15 -10.67 0.75
CA ARG A 6 -19.68 -10.98 2.10
C ARG A 6 -19.84 -12.49 2.32
N ASN A 7 -20.33 -13.21 1.32
CA ASN A 7 -20.46 -14.66 1.40
C ASN A 7 -19.09 -15.35 1.44
N ALA A 8 -18.12 -14.87 0.65
CA ALA A 8 -16.75 -15.37 0.67
C ALA A 8 -16.09 -15.18 2.05
N LEU A 9 -16.24 -14.00 2.67
CA LEU A 9 -15.72 -13.73 4.02
C LEU A 9 -16.33 -14.67 5.07
N LYS A 10 -17.65 -14.90 5.01
CA LYS A 10 -18.32 -15.87 5.91
C LYS A 10 -17.79 -17.29 5.72
N GLY A 11 -17.54 -17.70 4.48
CA GLY A 11 -16.98 -19.01 4.17
C GLY A 11 -15.53 -19.15 4.66
N LEU A 12 -14.69 -18.13 4.47
CA LEU A 12 -13.29 -18.13 4.93
C LEU A 12 -13.16 -18.23 6.44
N THR A 13 -14.08 -17.61 7.18
CA THR A 13 -14.07 -17.63 8.66
C THR A 13 -14.87 -18.79 9.26
N SER A 14 -15.34 -19.72 8.43
CA SER A 14 -16.02 -20.95 8.85
C SER A 14 -15.03 -21.90 9.53
N PRO A 15 -15.46 -22.63 10.58
CA PRO A 15 -14.66 -23.72 11.16
C PRO A 15 -14.49 -24.90 10.18
N ASP A 16 -15.42 -25.04 9.21
CA ASP A 16 -15.39 -26.11 8.22
C ASP A 16 -14.37 -25.85 7.13
N ALA A 17 -13.42 -26.80 6.95
CA ALA A 17 -12.33 -26.68 5.99
C ALA A 17 -12.80 -26.65 4.53
N GLU A 18 -13.87 -27.37 4.20
CA GLU A 18 -14.40 -27.42 2.83
C GLU A 18 -15.10 -26.09 2.48
N SER A 19 -15.83 -25.50 3.43
CA SER A 19 -16.40 -24.15 3.28
C SER A 19 -15.33 -23.09 3.07
N ARG A 20 -14.22 -23.17 3.80
CA ARG A 20 -13.07 -22.27 3.62
C ARG A 20 -12.47 -22.42 2.23
N ARG A 21 -12.25 -23.66 1.80
CA ARG A 21 -11.68 -23.96 0.48
C ARG A 21 -12.54 -23.40 -0.66
N ARG A 22 -13.86 -23.58 -0.59
CA ARG A 22 -14.79 -23.04 -1.59
C ARG A 22 -14.88 -21.51 -1.59
N ALA A 23 -14.61 -20.87 -0.46
CA ALA A 23 -14.69 -19.43 -0.30
C ALA A 23 -13.43 -18.70 -0.79
N MET A 24 -12.27 -19.36 -0.86
CA MET A 24 -11.00 -18.72 -1.16
C MET A 24 -10.94 -18.14 -2.56
N GLU A 25 -11.32 -18.90 -3.58
CA GLU A 25 -11.30 -18.41 -4.97
C GLU A 25 -12.22 -17.21 -5.19
N PRO A 26 -13.51 -17.23 -4.77
CA PRO A 26 -14.37 -16.05 -4.82
C PRO A 26 -13.81 -14.85 -4.06
N PHE A 27 -13.16 -15.06 -2.93
CA PHE A 27 -12.53 -14.00 -2.16
C PHE A 27 -11.37 -13.37 -2.92
N VAL A 28 -10.42 -14.17 -3.41
CA VAL A 28 -9.30 -13.71 -4.22
C VAL A 28 -9.79 -12.90 -5.42
N ARG A 29 -10.74 -13.45 -6.18
CA ARG A 29 -11.31 -12.81 -7.37
C ARG A 29 -11.95 -11.45 -7.06
N ALA A 30 -12.62 -11.32 -5.91
CA ALA A 30 -13.30 -10.09 -5.50
C ALA A 30 -12.33 -9.03 -4.97
N THR A 31 -11.19 -9.44 -4.40
CA THR A 31 -10.29 -8.54 -3.67
C THR A 31 -8.98 -8.23 -4.41
N PHE A 32 -8.59 -9.05 -5.41
CA PHE A 32 -7.33 -8.93 -6.12
C PHE A 32 -7.04 -7.49 -6.60
N ASN A 33 -7.96 -6.92 -7.38
CA ASN A 33 -7.77 -5.58 -7.94
C ASN A 33 -7.73 -4.47 -6.87
N ILE A 34 -8.37 -4.68 -5.73
CA ILE A 34 -8.36 -3.73 -4.61
C ILE A 34 -7.01 -3.80 -3.92
N PHE A 35 -6.55 -5.00 -3.61
CA PHE A 35 -5.33 -5.23 -2.84
C PHE A 35 -4.07 -4.95 -3.66
N ILE A 36 -4.03 -5.38 -4.95
CA ILE A 36 -2.90 -5.09 -5.83
C ILE A 36 -2.71 -3.57 -6.02
N ARG A 37 -3.81 -2.83 -6.21
CA ARG A 37 -3.79 -1.38 -6.34
C ARG A 37 -3.33 -0.69 -5.05
N HIS A 38 -3.69 -1.26 -3.90
CA HIS A 38 -3.23 -0.78 -2.61
C HIS A 38 -1.72 -1.03 -2.41
N LEU A 39 -1.24 -2.24 -2.70
CA LEU A 39 0.18 -2.59 -2.63
C LEU A 39 1.04 -1.79 -3.60
N TYR A 40 0.52 -1.51 -4.80
CA TYR A 40 1.23 -0.74 -5.82
C TYR A 40 1.62 0.67 -5.34
N ARG A 41 0.83 1.27 -4.44
CA ARG A 41 1.14 2.56 -3.81
C ARG A 41 2.42 2.51 -2.96
N TYR A 42 2.80 1.33 -2.49
CA TYR A 42 3.98 1.13 -1.64
C TYR A 42 5.17 0.59 -2.43
N LEU A 43 4.95 -0.31 -3.36
CA LEU A 43 6.01 -1.04 -4.05
C LEU A 43 6.33 -0.48 -5.43
N GLY A 44 5.34 0.12 -6.13
CA GLY A 44 5.52 0.73 -7.44
C GLY A 44 5.91 -0.26 -8.56
N ASN A 45 5.77 -1.56 -8.31
CA ASN A 45 6.13 -2.64 -9.22
C ASN A 45 5.11 -3.77 -9.13
N GLU A 46 4.52 -4.12 -10.25
CA GLU A 46 3.43 -5.10 -10.34
C GLU A 46 3.87 -6.49 -9.89
N VAL A 47 5.02 -6.96 -10.35
CA VAL A 47 5.56 -8.28 -9.99
C VAL A 47 5.78 -8.39 -8.48
N GLU A 48 6.41 -7.38 -7.85
CA GLU A 48 6.59 -7.37 -6.39
C GLU A 48 5.25 -7.30 -5.64
N CYS A 49 4.24 -6.62 -6.23
CA CYS A 49 2.90 -6.59 -5.64
C CYS A 49 2.21 -7.94 -5.71
N GLU A 50 2.34 -8.66 -6.82
CA GLU A 50 1.78 -10.01 -7.00
C GLU A 50 2.42 -10.98 -6.02
N ASP A 51 3.76 -11.01 -5.92
CA ASP A 51 4.49 -11.85 -4.97
C ASP A 51 4.03 -11.60 -3.51
N VAL A 52 3.92 -10.32 -3.12
CA VAL A 52 3.44 -9.97 -1.78
C VAL A 52 1.99 -10.36 -1.58
N LEU A 53 1.16 -10.23 -2.62
CA LEU A 53 -0.26 -10.54 -2.55
C LEU A 53 -0.51 -12.04 -2.44
N GLU A 54 0.29 -12.89 -3.10
CA GLU A 54 0.28 -14.34 -2.92
C GLU A 54 0.57 -14.72 -1.46
N ASP A 55 1.63 -14.15 -0.89
CA ASP A 55 1.97 -14.33 0.53
C ASP A 55 0.84 -13.88 1.46
N VAL A 56 0.18 -12.76 1.16
CA VAL A 56 -0.96 -12.24 1.93
C VAL A 56 -2.14 -13.19 1.88
N TYR A 57 -2.45 -13.77 0.72
CA TYR A 57 -3.52 -14.75 0.60
C TYR A 57 -3.19 -16.07 1.31
N ALA A 58 -1.93 -16.49 1.31
CA ALA A 58 -1.49 -17.63 2.09
C ALA A 58 -1.65 -17.39 3.61
N ASP A 59 -1.21 -16.23 4.09
CA ASP A 59 -1.38 -15.84 5.50
C ASP A 59 -2.88 -15.76 5.90
N ILE A 60 -3.75 -15.27 5.01
CA ILE A 60 -5.21 -15.25 5.21
C ILE A 60 -5.78 -16.66 5.28
N TRP A 61 -5.31 -17.55 4.42
CA TRP A 61 -5.72 -18.95 4.43
C TRP A 61 -5.35 -19.66 5.75
N GLU A 62 -4.15 -19.41 6.24
CA GLU A 62 -3.66 -20.01 7.48
C GLU A 62 -4.38 -19.46 8.70
N ASN A 63 -4.67 -18.15 8.73
CA ASN A 63 -5.30 -17.48 9.87
C ASN A 63 -6.34 -16.43 9.43
N PRO A 64 -7.57 -16.86 9.09
CA PRO A 64 -8.63 -15.96 8.65
C PRO A 64 -9.36 -15.21 9.79
N ASP A 65 -9.00 -15.44 11.05
CA ASP A 65 -9.77 -14.96 12.21
C ASP A 65 -9.95 -13.45 12.26
N HIS A 66 -8.96 -12.69 11.78
CA HIS A 66 -9.06 -11.23 11.69
C HIS A 66 -10.09 -10.73 10.67
N LEU A 67 -10.59 -11.61 9.80
CA LEU A 67 -11.62 -11.27 8.80
C LEU A 67 -13.05 -11.50 9.31
N ARG A 68 -13.22 -11.89 10.58
CA ARG A 68 -14.55 -11.94 11.20
C ARG A 68 -15.10 -10.52 11.34
N ASP A 69 -16.40 -10.39 11.23
CA ASP A 69 -17.15 -9.15 11.51
C ASP A 69 -16.78 -7.93 10.63
N ILE A 70 -16.29 -8.18 9.42
CA ILE A 70 -15.98 -7.11 8.46
C ILE A 70 -17.27 -6.40 8.02
N ALA A 71 -17.39 -5.12 8.36
CA ALA A 71 -18.60 -4.34 8.11
C ALA A 71 -18.69 -3.84 6.65
N ASN A 72 -17.57 -3.42 6.04
CA ASN A 72 -17.52 -2.81 4.70
C ASN A 72 -16.15 -2.97 4.04
N ASP A 73 -16.01 -2.51 2.79
CA ASP A 73 -14.79 -2.65 2.00
C ASP A 73 -13.59 -1.88 2.60
N ALA A 74 -13.83 -0.72 3.20
CA ALA A 74 -12.78 0.05 3.87
C ALA A 74 -12.27 -0.66 5.12
N HIS A 75 -13.20 -1.25 5.90
CA HIS A 75 -12.84 -2.07 7.06
C HIS A 75 -12.05 -3.31 6.63
N LEU A 76 -12.45 -3.99 5.55
CA LEU A 76 -11.71 -5.12 4.99
C LEU A 76 -10.29 -4.72 4.62
N LEU A 77 -10.13 -3.67 3.82
CA LEU A 77 -8.83 -3.22 3.36
C LEU A 77 -7.92 -2.83 4.54
N ARG A 78 -8.45 -2.11 5.52
CA ARG A 78 -7.73 -1.75 6.74
C ARG A 78 -7.29 -2.98 7.52
N THR A 79 -8.17 -3.96 7.71
CA THR A 79 -7.88 -5.20 8.44
C THR A 79 -6.80 -6.00 7.72
N VAL A 80 -6.96 -6.24 6.42
CA VAL A 80 -5.97 -6.98 5.62
C VAL A 80 -4.62 -6.26 5.63
N TYR A 81 -4.63 -4.94 5.50
CA TYR A 81 -3.41 -4.15 5.59
C TYR A 81 -2.71 -4.32 6.94
N LEU A 82 -3.41 -4.14 8.06
CA LEU A 82 -2.82 -4.16 9.41
C LEU A 82 -2.27 -5.53 9.78
N TYR A 83 -3.00 -6.59 9.49
CA TYR A 83 -2.68 -7.92 9.99
C TYR A 83 -1.84 -8.76 9.03
N TYR A 84 -1.95 -8.53 7.71
CA TYR A 84 -1.29 -9.35 6.70
C TYR A 84 -0.29 -8.56 5.83
N MET A 85 -0.71 -7.50 5.14
CA MET A 85 0.14 -6.77 4.20
C MET A 85 1.32 -6.07 4.89
N ARG A 86 1.10 -5.48 6.05
CA ARG A 86 2.10 -4.70 6.78
C ARG A 86 3.36 -5.50 7.09
N LYS A 87 3.19 -6.75 7.51
CA LYS A 87 4.30 -7.67 7.77
C LYS A 87 5.12 -7.91 6.50
N ARG A 88 4.44 -8.25 5.39
CA ARG A 88 5.08 -8.56 4.11
C ARG A 88 5.76 -7.34 3.49
N LEU A 89 5.14 -6.18 3.55
CA LEU A 89 5.77 -4.92 3.14
C LEU A 89 7.07 -4.63 3.92
N ARG A 90 7.09 -4.86 5.24
CA ARG A 90 8.32 -4.71 6.03
C ARG A 90 9.42 -5.66 5.58
N GLU A 91 9.11 -6.90 5.23
CA GLU A 91 10.06 -7.89 4.72
C GLU A 91 10.64 -7.46 3.38
N VAL A 92 9.80 -6.98 2.45
CA VAL A 92 10.25 -6.43 1.17
C VAL A 92 11.17 -5.23 1.39
N TYR A 93 10.76 -4.28 2.23
CA TYR A 93 11.57 -3.11 2.54
C TYR A 93 12.89 -3.46 3.22
N ARG A 94 12.93 -4.46 4.10
CA ARG A 94 14.19 -4.96 4.67
C ARG A 94 15.10 -5.58 3.61
N ARG A 95 14.55 -6.32 2.66
CA ARG A 95 15.31 -6.88 1.52
C ARG A 95 15.87 -5.76 0.63
N MET A 96 15.06 -4.75 0.33
CA MET A 96 15.48 -3.57 -0.44
C MET A 96 16.52 -2.72 0.31
N ASN A 97 16.47 -2.69 1.63
CA ASN A 97 17.26 -1.82 2.51
C ASN A 97 18.54 -2.47 3.05
N ARG A 98 18.90 -3.69 2.68
CA ARG A 98 20.19 -4.27 3.12
C ARG A 98 21.39 -3.38 2.81
N ASN A 99 21.22 -2.36 1.96
CA ASN A 99 22.25 -1.38 1.60
C ASN A 99 21.97 0.03 2.14
N LEU A 100 21.00 0.24 3.02
CA LEU A 100 20.60 1.55 3.56
C LEU A 100 20.30 1.46 5.04
N ALA A 101 21.05 2.22 5.83
CA ALA A 101 20.80 2.41 7.26
C ALA A 101 19.54 3.25 7.50
N LEU A 102 18.36 2.63 7.37
CA LEU A 102 17.10 3.20 7.84
C LEU A 102 16.79 2.65 9.23
N SER A 103 16.35 3.54 10.12
CA SER A 103 15.99 3.15 11.47
C SER A 103 14.69 2.33 11.49
N GLN A 104 14.49 1.54 12.53
CA GLN A 104 13.25 0.80 12.77
C GLN A 104 12.02 1.73 12.80
N ALA A 105 12.17 2.94 13.33
CA ALA A 105 11.14 3.99 13.36
C ALA A 105 10.76 4.47 11.96
N ASP A 106 11.71 4.59 11.03
CA ASP A 106 11.41 4.95 9.63
C ASP A 106 10.57 3.88 8.93
N LEU A 107 10.81 2.60 9.24
CA LEU A 107 10.04 1.48 8.71
C LEU A 107 8.63 1.40 9.32
N GLU A 108 8.46 1.80 10.57
CA GLU A 108 7.16 1.83 11.25
C GLU A 108 6.27 2.96 10.76
N ASN A 109 6.85 4.13 10.51
CA ASN A 109 6.15 5.29 9.95
C ASN A 109 5.75 5.11 8.48
N LEU A 110 6.46 4.27 7.71
CA LEU A 110 6.08 3.91 6.34
C LEU A 110 4.71 3.23 6.25
N VAL A 111 4.31 2.59 7.31
CA VAL A 111 3.23 1.63 7.33
C VAL A 111 2.05 2.11 8.19
N ALA A 112 2.02 3.40 8.58
CA ALA A 112 0.86 3.98 9.22
C ALA A 112 -0.21 4.34 8.17
N PRO A 113 -1.40 3.74 8.19
CA PRO A 113 -2.46 4.10 7.28
C PRO A 113 -3.25 5.27 7.87
N GLU A 114 -3.16 6.41 7.28
CA GLU A 114 -4.25 7.37 7.31
C GLU A 114 -5.19 7.02 6.15
N MET A 115 -6.15 6.16 6.40
CA MET A 115 -7.29 5.92 5.52
C MET A 115 -8.52 6.58 6.13
N GLY A 116 -8.60 7.90 5.98
CA GLY A 116 -9.85 8.64 6.05
C GLY A 116 -10.50 8.66 4.66
N LEU A 117 -11.71 8.13 4.56
CA LEU A 117 -12.63 8.45 3.46
C LEU A 117 -13.16 9.85 3.77
N HIS A 118 -12.63 10.86 3.07
CA HIS A 118 -13.04 12.24 3.28
C HIS A 118 -13.75 12.82 2.06
N ASP A 119 -14.65 13.76 2.34
CA ASP A 119 -15.58 14.45 1.47
C ASP A 119 -14.87 15.24 0.35
N LEU A 120 -15.60 15.58 -0.72
CA LEU A 120 -15.07 16.24 -1.93
C LEU A 120 -14.35 17.56 -1.67
N THR A 121 -14.69 18.28 -0.61
CA THR A 121 -14.04 19.53 -0.20
C THR A 121 -12.62 19.27 0.31
N GLU A 122 -12.42 18.22 1.10
CA GLU A 122 -11.11 17.80 1.61
C GLU A 122 -10.18 17.30 0.50
N GLN A 123 -10.74 16.75 -0.59
CA GLN A 123 -9.93 16.35 -1.75
C GLN A 123 -9.26 17.54 -2.44
N ALA A 124 -9.91 18.70 -2.47
CA ALA A 124 -9.34 19.91 -3.05
C ALA A 124 -8.21 20.48 -2.17
N GLU A 125 -8.40 20.49 -0.85
CA GLU A 125 -7.40 20.89 0.13
C GLU A 125 -6.21 19.94 0.15
N LEU A 126 -6.46 18.63 0.11
CA LEU A 126 -5.43 17.61 0.02
C LEU A 126 -4.60 17.73 -1.27
N LYS A 127 -5.23 18.06 -2.41
CA LYS A 127 -4.51 18.33 -3.66
C LYS A 127 -3.63 19.57 -3.57
N GLN A 128 -4.10 20.64 -2.94
CA GLN A 128 -3.32 21.85 -2.73
C GLN A 128 -2.14 21.60 -1.78
N LEU A 129 -2.37 20.85 -0.70
CA LEU A 129 -1.34 20.43 0.23
C LEU A 129 -0.27 19.59 -0.48
N LEU A 130 -0.68 18.57 -1.22
CA LEU A 130 0.23 17.74 -2.01
C LEU A 130 1.06 18.58 -2.99
N HIS A 131 0.43 19.54 -3.67
CA HIS A 131 1.13 20.43 -4.60
C HIS A 131 2.19 21.30 -3.90
N ARG A 132 1.88 21.83 -2.71
CA ARG A 132 2.84 22.57 -1.87
C ARG A 132 4.00 21.67 -1.43
N MET A 133 3.72 20.43 -1.05
CA MET A 133 4.73 19.48 -0.61
C MET A 133 5.66 19.04 -1.76
N LEU A 134 5.10 18.79 -2.95
CA LEU A 134 5.87 18.51 -4.15
C LEU A 134 6.81 19.68 -4.50
N GLY A 135 6.37 20.91 -4.23
CA GLY A 135 7.20 22.11 -4.39
C GLY A 135 8.45 22.14 -3.49
N LYS A 136 8.39 21.51 -2.30
CA LYS A 136 9.51 21.40 -1.35
C LYS A 136 10.51 20.26 -1.68
N LEU A 137 10.21 19.43 -2.68
CA LEU A 137 11.10 18.36 -3.12
C LEU A 137 12.22 18.89 -4.02
N LYS A 138 13.39 18.21 -3.99
CA LYS A 138 14.45 18.45 -4.99
C LYS A 138 13.92 18.13 -6.40
N ALA A 139 14.41 18.83 -7.40
CA ALA A 139 13.93 18.72 -8.79
C ALA A 139 13.89 17.27 -9.31
N ARG A 140 14.88 16.46 -8.95
CA ARG A 140 14.97 15.06 -9.36
C ARG A 140 13.95 14.18 -8.63
N GLU A 141 13.73 14.42 -7.32
CA GLU A 141 12.72 13.73 -6.52
C GLU A 141 11.32 14.02 -7.05
N ARG A 142 11.02 15.32 -7.28
CA ARG A 142 9.74 15.76 -7.81
C ARG A 142 9.46 15.14 -9.17
N LYS A 143 10.43 15.22 -10.10
CA LYS A 143 10.27 14.66 -11.44
C LYS A 143 10.01 13.14 -11.41
N ALA A 144 10.69 12.39 -10.53
CA ALA A 144 10.46 10.96 -10.38
C ALA A 144 9.04 10.65 -9.88
N ILE A 145 8.58 11.37 -8.85
CA ILE A 145 7.23 11.19 -8.28
C ILE A 145 6.14 11.60 -9.27
N GLU A 146 6.31 12.71 -9.99
CA GLU A 146 5.35 13.16 -11.01
C GLU A 146 5.19 12.12 -12.13
N MET A 147 6.30 11.54 -12.62
CA MET A 147 6.26 10.47 -13.61
C MET A 147 5.60 9.19 -13.07
N TRP A 148 5.88 8.85 -11.82
CA TRP A 148 5.23 7.72 -11.15
C TRP A 148 3.73 7.95 -10.98
N MET A 149 3.29 9.15 -10.59
CA MET A 149 1.87 9.51 -10.49
C MET A 149 1.15 9.48 -11.85
N GLN A 150 1.87 9.68 -12.95
CA GLN A 150 1.37 9.51 -14.33
C GLN A 150 1.30 8.03 -14.77
N GLY A 151 1.63 7.10 -13.89
CA GLY A 151 1.58 5.67 -14.18
C GLY A 151 2.78 5.13 -14.97
N MET A 152 3.88 5.88 -15.05
CA MET A 152 5.08 5.40 -15.73
C MET A 152 5.76 4.28 -14.92
N SER A 153 6.21 3.23 -15.62
CA SER A 153 6.98 2.16 -14.99
C SER A 153 8.36 2.65 -14.51
N ASN A 154 8.88 2.03 -13.45
CA ASN A 154 10.21 2.35 -12.91
C ASN A 154 11.33 2.23 -13.97
N ARG A 155 11.16 1.36 -14.97
CA ARG A 155 12.06 1.22 -16.10
C ARG A 155 12.02 2.44 -17.03
N ALA A 156 10.82 2.96 -17.31
CA ALA A 156 10.64 4.16 -18.12
C ALA A 156 11.18 5.40 -17.39
N ILE A 157 10.94 5.52 -16.09
CA ILE A 157 11.47 6.58 -15.23
C ILE A 157 13.01 6.52 -15.19
N ALA A 158 13.59 5.32 -15.03
CA ALA A 158 15.03 5.11 -15.02
C ALA A 158 15.68 5.58 -16.34
N ASN A 159 15.08 5.26 -17.48
CA ASN A 159 15.54 5.70 -18.79
C ASN A 159 15.49 7.23 -18.91
N GLN A 160 14.39 7.88 -18.49
CA GLN A 160 14.28 9.33 -18.55
C GLN A 160 15.22 10.06 -17.59
N LEU A 161 15.45 9.50 -16.40
CA LEU A 161 16.37 10.08 -15.41
C LEU A 161 17.83 9.67 -15.61
N LYS A 162 18.12 8.89 -16.66
CA LYS A 162 19.46 8.34 -16.97
C LYS A 162 20.09 7.68 -15.75
N THR A 163 19.37 6.70 -15.16
CA THR A 163 19.78 6.01 -13.94
C THR A 163 19.35 4.54 -13.99
N THR A 164 19.60 3.78 -12.94
CA THR A 164 19.18 2.38 -12.84
C THR A 164 17.78 2.26 -12.24
N VAL A 165 17.08 1.17 -12.55
CA VAL A 165 15.75 0.86 -11.96
C VAL A 165 15.82 0.81 -10.43
N GLY A 166 16.88 0.20 -9.88
CA GLY A 166 17.13 0.18 -8.44
C GLY A 166 17.27 1.57 -7.83
N ALA A 167 17.98 2.48 -8.52
CA ALA A 167 18.12 3.86 -8.05
C ALA A 167 16.78 4.63 -8.10
N VAL A 168 15.92 4.35 -9.08
CA VAL A 168 14.56 4.94 -9.16
C VAL A 168 13.72 4.44 -8.01
N LYS A 169 13.63 3.13 -7.77
CA LYS A 169 12.91 2.56 -6.63
C LYS A 169 13.32 3.20 -5.31
N MET A 170 14.63 3.37 -5.11
CA MET A 170 15.18 4.02 -3.92
C MET A 170 14.85 5.50 -3.83
N LEU A 171 14.86 6.21 -4.96
CA LEU A 171 14.50 7.62 -5.03
C LEU A 171 13.01 7.81 -4.67
N GLU A 172 12.13 7.04 -5.29
CA GLU A 172 10.68 7.04 -5.01
C GLU A 172 10.41 6.76 -3.54
N PHE A 173 11.01 5.68 -3.03
CA PHE A 173 10.88 5.29 -1.64
C PHE A 173 11.25 6.43 -0.66
N ARG A 174 12.46 7.01 -0.82
CA ARG A 174 12.91 8.13 0.02
C ARG A 174 12.01 9.36 -0.11
N THR A 175 11.52 9.60 -1.32
CA THR A 175 10.67 10.76 -1.58
C THR A 175 9.29 10.58 -0.95
N ILE A 176 8.70 9.38 -1.00
CA ILE A 176 7.44 9.06 -0.34
C ILE A 176 7.59 9.19 1.19
N LEU A 177 8.70 8.70 1.76
CA LEU A 177 9.00 8.88 3.19
C LEU A 177 9.05 10.36 3.58
N LYS A 178 9.75 11.16 2.77
CA LYS A 178 9.88 12.60 3.01
C LYS A 178 8.53 13.30 2.94
N LEU A 179 7.70 12.97 1.96
CA LEU A 179 6.33 13.49 1.84
C LEU A 179 5.47 13.13 3.05
N ARG A 180 5.54 11.90 3.54
CA ARG A 180 4.80 11.47 4.73
C ARG A 180 5.22 12.21 6.00
N ARG A 181 6.53 12.43 6.19
CA ARG A 181 6.99 13.26 7.31
C ARG A 181 6.44 14.67 7.24
N MET A 182 6.48 15.30 6.05
CA MET A 182 5.91 16.62 5.85
C MET A 182 4.40 16.67 6.09
N MET A 183 3.66 15.60 5.76
CA MET A 183 2.22 15.51 6.05
C MET A 183 1.96 15.43 7.55
N LYS A 184 2.75 14.64 8.27
CA LYS A 184 2.62 14.53 9.72
C LYS A 184 2.90 15.85 10.41
N ASP A 185 4.01 16.51 10.05
CA ASP A 185 4.38 17.81 10.61
C ASP A 185 3.28 18.87 10.37
N TYR A 186 2.56 18.78 9.22
CA TYR A 186 1.45 19.69 8.90
C TYR A 186 0.20 19.39 9.74
N SER A 187 -0.11 18.13 9.98
CA SER A 187 -1.22 17.70 10.85
C SER A 187 -1.00 18.13 12.31
N ASP A 188 0.24 18.07 12.79
CA ASP A 188 0.61 18.45 14.15
C ASP A 188 0.66 20.00 14.35
N GLU A 189 0.63 20.81 13.27
CA GLU A 189 0.58 22.28 13.32
C GLU A 189 -0.87 22.83 13.32
N GLU A 190 -1.87 22.02 12.99
CA GLU A 190 -3.29 22.42 12.95
C GLU A 190 -4.06 22.03 14.24
N ASP A 191 -3.47 21.25 15.15
CA ASP A 191 -4.00 20.92 16.48
C ASP A 191 -3.40 21.83 17.57
#